data_0c3daa9b473da7de667070cae4525b55
#
_entry.id   0c3daa9b473da7de667070cae4525b55
#
_cell.length_a   1.000
_cell.length_b   1.000
_cell.length_c   1.000
_cell.angle_alpha   90.00
_cell.angle_beta   90.00
_cell.angle_gamma   90.00
#
_symmetry.space_group_name_H-M   'P 1'
#
loop_
_entity.id
_entity.type
_entity.pdbx_description
1 polymer ?
#
loop_
_entity_poly.entity_id
_entity_poly.type
_entity_poly.pdbx_seq_one_letter_code
_entity_poly.pdbx_strand_id
1 'polypeptide(L)'
;MAVDNHEIVKALQLYASLAELHEENPFKYKAFASGAFNLRKIKEPLFDLQESQLLLIPGVGKSVAKAIVEYAETRRFQALEGLLSVTPGGLIAMLGVKGLGPKKVRMIWQDLGIDTVEELFDACRQNRLVEVSGFGYKTQQSILDAISFSFAARGKFHLARVMPYAESFVKALNLVFGDEKHVFTGEYYRKSDVIERLSLLTTAMEFSGMGEGEWAEVAAEGGEDLQAWHYHESSGLWKHEQGFVMDIQVVPFADFERELFALGAADGHLEKMNYQSADWQGNERDTYVAKGLPYVVPSRREGHREFDRPVAESDLIQFADLKGVLHNHTTYSDGLNSVEEMALYAMEMGMEYLAICDHSKTAGYARGLQVERVLQQFEEIETLNQQLWPFKIFKGIESDILSNGDLDYEPEILSQFDLVVASVHSNLGMTEEKAMQRLLAAIENPYTTLLGHPTGRLLLMREGYPLDHHKIIDACAANGVAIELNANPYRLDIDWRYIDYAMEKGVMVSVNPDAHEKMGYWDMHFGVLSGQKGGLQKSLTLNALNLVEFENYLAKRKK
;
A
#
# COMPACT_ATOMS: atom_id res chain seq x y z
N MET A 1 15.85 19.06 6.89
CA MET A 1 14.65 18.26 7.21
C MET A 1 14.68 17.82 8.68
N ALA A 2 13.57 17.89 9.39
CA ALA A 2 13.50 17.40 10.79
C ALA A 2 13.73 15.89 10.82
N VAL A 3 14.35 15.36 11.89
CA VAL A 3 14.54 13.91 12.11
C VAL A 3 13.19 13.29 12.37
N ASP A 4 12.79 12.28 11.59
CA ASP A 4 11.57 11.52 11.88
C ASP A 4 11.84 10.47 12.98
N ASN A 5 10.86 10.26 13.87
CA ASN A 5 10.89 9.18 14.86
C ASN A 5 11.19 7.81 14.22
N HIS A 6 10.70 7.61 13.02
CA HIS A 6 10.89 6.37 12.26
C HIS A 6 12.36 6.11 11.91
N GLU A 7 13.13 7.16 11.57
CA GLU A 7 14.58 7.04 11.31
C GLU A 7 15.34 6.62 12.56
N ILE A 8 15.04 7.25 13.71
CA ILE A 8 15.64 6.90 14.99
C ILE A 8 15.35 5.42 15.34
N VAL A 9 14.10 5.02 15.25
CA VAL A 9 13.67 3.64 15.54
C VAL A 9 14.33 2.64 14.62
N LYS A 10 14.44 2.92 13.32
CA LYS A 10 15.16 2.08 12.35
C LYS A 10 16.64 1.94 12.72
N ALA A 11 17.31 3.03 13.07
CA ALA A 11 18.73 3.00 13.44
C ALA A 11 18.97 2.15 14.70
N LEU A 12 18.12 2.30 15.73
CA LEU A 12 18.20 1.49 16.95
C LEU A 12 17.95 0.00 16.68
N GLN A 13 17.00 -0.32 15.80
CA GLN A 13 16.68 -1.69 15.42
C GLN A 13 17.79 -2.33 14.60
N LEU A 14 18.38 -1.57 13.66
CA LEU A 14 19.53 -2.02 12.88
C LEU A 14 20.71 -2.32 13.81
N TYR A 15 21.02 -1.42 14.74
CA TYR A 15 22.05 -1.65 15.76
C TYR A 15 21.79 -2.96 16.53
N ALA A 16 20.57 -3.16 17.02
CA ALA A 16 20.24 -4.38 17.76
C ALA A 16 20.46 -5.65 16.92
N SER A 17 20.07 -5.62 15.64
CA SER A 17 20.25 -6.74 14.72
C SER A 17 21.73 -7.03 14.40
N LEU A 18 22.52 -5.98 14.16
CA LEU A 18 23.96 -6.12 13.90
C LEU A 18 24.72 -6.57 15.15
N ALA A 19 24.39 -6.05 16.32
CA ALA A 19 24.99 -6.46 17.59
C ALA A 19 24.69 -7.95 17.92
N GLU A 20 23.47 -8.43 17.59
CA GLU A 20 23.15 -9.87 17.67
C GLU A 20 23.89 -10.68 16.62
N LEU A 21 24.03 -10.19 15.38
CA LEU A 21 24.80 -10.82 14.31
C LEU A 21 26.25 -11.07 14.72
N HIS A 22 26.88 -10.08 15.36
CA HIS A 22 28.28 -10.13 15.84
C HIS A 22 28.45 -10.71 17.24
N GLU A 23 27.39 -11.29 17.85
CA GLU A 23 27.42 -11.88 19.19
C GLU A 23 27.87 -10.90 20.30
N GLU A 24 27.53 -9.63 20.16
CA GLU A 24 27.75 -8.69 21.25
C GLU A 24 26.93 -9.04 22.51
N ASN A 25 27.11 -8.27 23.59
CA ASN A 25 26.43 -8.50 24.86
C ASN A 25 24.89 -8.60 24.68
N PRO A 26 24.27 -9.76 25.01
CA PRO A 26 22.83 -9.97 24.81
C PRO A 26 21.93 -8.99 25.55
N PHE A 27 22.35 -8.50 26.70
CA PHE A 27 21.58 -7.50 27.47
C PHE A 27 21.53 -6.16 26.72
N LYS A 28 22.62 -5.81 26.03
CA LYS A 28 22.70 -4.55 25.29
C LYS A 28 21.81 -4.57 24.06
N TYR A 29 21.97 -5.56 23.14
CA TYR A 29 21.14 -5.57 21.93
C TYR A 29 19.65 -5.79 22.21
N LYS A 30 19.30 -6.60 23.23
CA LYS A 30 17.89 -6.75 23.66
C LYS A 30 17.29 -5.46 24.21
N ALA A 31 18.09 -4.66 24.94
CA ALA A 31 17.64 -3.35 25.42
C ALA A 31 17.33 -2.40 24.24
N PHE A 32 18.19 -2.38 23.20
CA PHE A 32 17.94 -1.58 22.00
C PHE A 32 16.73 -2.09 21.20
N ALA A 33 16.55 -3.40 21.05
CA ALA A 33 15.39 -3.98 20.39
C ALA A 33 14.07 -3.63 21.13
N SER A 34 14.07 -3.76 22.46
CA SER A 34 12.92 -3.40 23.30
C SER A 34 12.64 -1.89 23.26
N GLY A 35 13.67 -1.06 23.34
CA GLY A 35 13.56 0.40 23.20
C GLY A 35 12.94 0.78 21.85
N ALA A 36 13.48 0.27 20.74
CA ALA A 36 12.97 0.51 19.41
C ALA A 36 11.49 0.09 19.27
N PHE A 37 11.10 -1.04 19.85
CA PHE A 37 9.71 -1.52 19.82
C PHE A 37 8.76 -0.57 20.56
N ASN A 38 9.15 -0.05 21.73
CA ASN A 38 8.31 0.85 22.50
C ASN A 38 8.26 2.26 21.90
N LEU A 39 9.38 2.73 21.33
CA LEU A 39 9.47 4.05 20.71
C LEU A 39 8.59 4.20 19.45
N ARG A 40 8.26 3.11 18.75
CA ARG A 40 7.30 3.15 17.63
C ARG A 40 5.92 3.68 18.02
N LYS A 41 5.57 3.64 19.30
CA LYS A 41 4.27 4.05 19.84
C LYS A 41 4.26 5.51 20.30
N ILE A 42 5.40 6.19 20.29
CA ILE A 42 5.55 7.56 20.78
C ILE A 42 5.24 8.52 19.64
N LYS A 43 4.27 9.40 19.88
CA LYS A 43 3.83 10.44 18.92
C LYS A 43 4.69 11.71 18.98
N GLU A 44 5.20 12.01 20.19
CA GLU A 44 6.04 13.19 20.39
C GLU A 44 7.35 13.05 19.60
N PRO A 45 7.84 14.12 18.98
CA PRO A 45 9.11 14.11 18.27
C PRO A 45 10.25 13.72 19.22
N LEU A 46 10.85 12.55 19.02
CA LEU A 46 11.91 12.01 19.89
C LEU A 46 13.16 12.90 19.91
N PHE A 47 13.40 13.64 18.85
CA PHE A 47 14.52 14.55 18.71
C PHE A 47 14.38 15.84 19.58
N ASP A 48 13.18 16.16 20.04
CA ASP A 48 12.92 17.30 20.94
C ASP A 48 13.04 16.91 22.44
N LEU A 49 13.11 15.61 22.73
CA LEU A 49 13.13 15.11 24.09
C LEU A 49 14.55 15.11 24.68
N GLN A 50 14.67 15.63 25.89
CA GLN A 50 15.90 15.55 26.68
C GLN A 50 16.15 14.12 27.19
N GLU A 51 17.41 13.75 27.46
CA GLU A 51 17.76 12.41 27.95
C GLU A 51 16.93 11.99 29.16
N SER A 52 16.66 12.93 30.08
CA SER A 52 15.83 12.70 31.29
C SER A 52 14.38 12.31 30.97
N GLN A 53 13.81 12.86 29.90
CA GLN A 53 12.45 12.56 29.42
C GLN A 53 12.43 11.20 28.68
N LEU A 54 13.44 10.93 27.88
CA LEU A 54 13.58 9.63 27.18
C LEU A 54 13.68 8.47 28.18
N LEU A 55 14.34 8.66 29.33
CA LEU A 55 14.45 7.66 30.40
C LEU A 55 13.13 7.32 31.09
N LEU A 56 12.08 8.14 30.92
CA LEU A 56 10.74 7.86 31.45
C LEU A 56 9.95 6.92 30.53
N ILE A 57 10.40 6.72 29.28
CA ILE A 57 9.74 5.84 28.33
C ILE A 57 10.04 4.38 28.68
N PRO A 58 9.02 3.51 28.83
CA PRO A 58 9.22 2.10 29.13
C PRO A 58 10.17 1.42 28.14
N GLY A 59 11.18 0.72 28.63
CA GLY A 59 12.18 0.02 27.80
C GLY A 59 13.30 0.90 27.25
N VAL A 60 13.32 2.21 27.53
CA VAL A 60 14.41 3.12 27.18
C VAL A 60 15.35 3.28 28.37
N GLY A 61 16.49 2.58 28.34
CA GLY A 61 17.57 2.73 29.32
C GLY A 61 18.60 3.77 28.88
N LYS A 62 19.59 4.07 29.77
CA LYS A 62 20.62 5.10 29.51
C LYS A 62 21.34 4.97 28.16
N SER A 63 21.70 3.74 27.76
CA SER A 63 22.40 3.52 26.48
C SER A 63 21.52 3.82 25.26
N VAL A 64 20.22 3.51 25.35
CA VAL A 64 19.25 3.80 24.28
C VAL A 64 18.96 5.30 24.23
N ALA A 65 18.71 5.95 25.37
CA ALA A 65 18.49 7.38 25.44
C ALA A 65 19.67 8.19 24.88
N LYS A 66 20.90 7.81 25.26
CA LYS A 66 22.11 8.43 24.71
C LYS A 66 22.23 8.28 23.19
N ALA A 67 21.93 7.09 22.65
CA ALA A 67 21.96 6.85 21.21
C ALA A 67 20.89 7.68 20.46
N ILE A 68 19.71 7.89 21.06
CA ILE A 68 18.66 8.75 20.48
C ILE A 68 19.13 10.19 20.42
N VAL A 69 19.68 10.73 21.49
CA VAL A 69 20.20 12.10 21.54
C VAL A 69 21.32 12.29 20.52
N GLU A 70 22.30 11.38 20.49
CA GLU A 70 23.41 11.41 19.53
C GLU A 70 22.91 11.38 18.09
N TYR A 71 21.91 10.51 17.78
CA TYR A 71 21.32 10.41 16.45
C TYR A 71 20.51 11.65 16.08
N ALA A 72 19.79 12.23 17.02
CA ALA A 72 19.04 13.47 16.82
C ALA A 72 19.96 14.65 16.44
N GLU A 73 21.13 14.75 17.09
CA GLU A 73 22.10 15.80 16.87
C GLU A 73 22.94 15.62 15.59
N THR A 74 23.34 14.37 15.29
CA THR A 74 24.37 14.09 14.28
C THR A 74 23.88 13.25 13.10
N ARG A 75 22.66 12.72 13.13
CA ARG A 75 22.10 11.72 12.21
C ARG A 75 22.84 10.38 12.22
N ARG A 76 23.69 10.16 13.21
CA ARG A 76 24.50 8.95 13.41
C ARG A 76 24.63 8.68 14.88
N PHE A 77 24.93 7.43 15.26
CA PHE A 77 25.47 7.16 16.58
C PHE A 77 26.64 6.16 16.49
N GLN A 78 27.69 6.44 17.23
CA GLN A 78 29.00 5.81 17.09
C GLN A 78 28.96 4.28 17.19
N ALA A 79 28.11 3.73 18.06
CA ALA A 79 28.03 2.29 18.23
C ALA A 79 27.47 1.59 16.98
N LEU A 80 26.53 2.21 16.26
CA LEU A 80 26.03 1.69 14.98
C LEU A 80 27.09 1.82 13.89
N GLU A 81 27.74 2.96 13.78
CA GLU A 81 28.80 3.20 12.78
C GLU A 81 29.94 2.18 12.93
N GLY A 82 30.31 1.85 14.18
CA GLY A 82 31.30 0.82 14.48
C GLY A 82 30.91 -0.55 13.92
N LEU A 83 29.65 -0.97 14.08
CA LEU A 83 29.17 -2.24 13.54
C LEU A 83 29.03 -2.20 12.01
N LEU A 84 28.56 -1.10 11.45
CA LEU A 84 28.44 -0.93 10.00
C LEU A 84 29.81 -1.02 9.31
N SER A 85 30.87 -0.52 9.93
CA SER A 85 32.22 -0.54 9.36
C SER A 85 32.82 -1.94 9.26
N VAL A 86 32.33 -2.91 10.05
CA VAL A 86 32.84 -4.29 10.08
C VAL A 86 31.85 -5.32 9.50
N THR A 87 30.67 -4.87 9.11
CA THR A 87 29.63 -5.75 8.56
C THR A 87 29.56 -5.59 7.04
N PRO A 88 29.78 -6.66 6.24
CA PRO A 88 29.51 -6.63 4.82
C PRO A 88 28.09 -6.15 4.50
N GLY A 89 27.94 -5.25 3.52
CA GLY A 89 26.65 -4.66 3.17
C GLY A 89 25.58 -5.68 2.78
N GLY A 90 26.00 -6.80 2.17
CA GLY A 90 25.09 -7.86 1.80
C GLY A 90 24.47 -8.61 2.99
N LEU A 91 25.16 -8.68 4.13
CA LEU A 91 24.57 -9.25 5.37
C LEU A 91 23.46 -8.35 5.91
N ILE A 92 23.61 -7.03 5.77
CA ILE A 92 22.55 -6.08 6.14
C ILE A 92 21.32 -6.28 5.23
N ALA A 93 21.55 -6.48 3.93
CA ALA A 93 20.46 -6.80 2.99
C ALA A 93 19.79 -8.15 3.33
N MET A 94 20.57 -9.17 3.73
CA MET A 94 20.02 -10.46 4.17
C MET A 94 19.13 -10.35 5.41
N LEU A 95 19.42 -9.44 6.34
CA LEU A 95 18.57 -9.19 7.51
C LEU A 95 17.17 -8.66 7.13
N GLY A 96 17.03 -8.10 5.94
CA GLY A 96 15.74 -7.70 5.35
C GLY A 96 14.94 -8.85 4.71
N VAL A 97 15.56 -10.02 4.50
CA VAL A 97 14.88 -11.18 3.90
C VAL A 97 13.96 -11.84 4.93
N LYS A 98 12.69 -12.00 4.59
CA LYS A 98 11.70 -12.64 5.46
C LYS A 98 12.14 -14.05 5.85
N GLY A 99 12.13 -14.32 7.16
CA GLY A 99 12.55 -15.62 7.71
C GLY A 99 14.03 -15.71 8.07
N LEU A 100 14.83 -14.66 7.78
CA LEU A 100 16.22 -14.52 8.20
C LEU A 100 16.33 -13.51 9.35
N GLY A 101 16.63 -14.03 10.55
CA GLY A 101 17.05 -13.18 11.67
C GLY A 101 18.57 -13.20 11.83
N PRO A 102 19.14 -12.35 12.70
CA PRO A 102 20.59 -12.20 12.86
C PRO A 102 21.35 -13.52 13.05
N LYS A 103 20.81 -14.45 13.85
CA LYS A 103 21.41 -15.77 14.09
C LYS A 103 21.52 -16.62 12.82
N LYS A 104 20.44 -16.63 12.00
CA LYS A 104 20.43 -17.38 10.76
C LYS A 104 21.36 -16.77 9.71
N VAL A 105 21.37 -15.43 9.62
CA VAL A 105 22.30 -14.71 8.72
C VAL A 105 23.74 -15.02 9.11
N ARG A 106 24.08 -15.03 10.40
CA ARG A 106 25.42 -15.39 10.86
C ARG A 106 25.80 -16.83 10.48
N MET A 107 24.91 -17.80 10.68
CA MET A 107 25.16 -19.19 10.28
C MET A 107 25.45 -19.32 8.78
N ILE A 108 24.65 -18.65 7.95
CA ILE A 108 24.86 -18.61 6.50
C ILE A 108 26.22 -18.01 6.17
N TRP A 109 26.57 -16.90 6.80
CA TRP A 109 27.85 -16.23 6.61
C TRP A 109 29.04 -17.08 7.05
N GLN A 110 28.99 -17.66 8.26
CA GLN A 110 30.10 -18.40 8.84
C GLN A 110 30.25 -19.81 8.27
N ASP A 111 29.15 -20.54 8.04
CA ASP A 111 29.18 -21.94 7.63
C ASP A 111 29.30 -22.11 6.11
N LEU A 112 28.74 -21.17 5.32
CA LEU A 112 28.74 -21.22 3.85
C LEU A 112 29.65 -20.17 3.19
N GLY A 113 30.14 -19.19 3.96
CA GLY A 113 30.94 -18.07 3.42
C GLY A 113 30.14 -17.10 2.56
N ILE A 114 28.81 -17.13 2.65
CA ILE A 114 27.92 -16.32 1.83
C ILE A 114 27.66 -14.97 2.53
N ASP A 115 27.91 -13.88 1.83
CA ASP A 115 27.70 -12.51 2.35
C ASP A 115 26.86 -11.62 1.45
N THR A 116 26.29 -12.13 0.35
CA THR A 116 25.35 -11.42 -0.53
C THR A 116 24.03 -12.16 -0.68
N VAL A 117 22.94 -11.41 -0.98
CA VAL A 117 21.60 -12.00 -1.22
C VAL A 117 21.58 -12.83 -2.50
N GLU A 118 22.36 -12.44 -3.50
CA GLU A 118 22.51 -13.15 -4.78
C GLU A 118 23.16 -14.53 -4.58
N GLU A 119 24.24 -14.62 -3.83
CA GLU A 119 24.88 -15.90 -3.49
C GLU A 119 23.97 -16.79 -2.64
N LEU A 120 23.21 -16.18 -1.71
CA LEU A 120 22.22 -16.92 -0.92
C LEU A 120 21.10 -17.48 -1.81
N PHE A 121 20.63 -16.71 -2.79
CA PHE A 121 19.65 -17.18 -3.77
C PHE A 121 20.15 -18.40 -4.52
N ASP A 122 21.37 -18.34 -5.05
CA ASP A 122 21.99 -19.46 -5.76
C ASP A 122 22.22 -20.67 -4.86
N ALA A 123 22.64 -20.46 -3.61
CA ALA A 123 22.79 -21.53 -2.62
C ALA A 123 21.46 -22.24 -2.31
N CYS A 124 20.36 -21.49 -2.21
CA CYS A 124 19.02 -22.05 -2.06
C CYS A 124 18.61 -22.88 -3.28
N ARG A 125 18.86 -22.39 -4.50
CA ARG A 125 18.56 -23.13 -5.75
C ARG A 125 19.36 -24.42 -5.89
N GLN A 126 20.59 -24.44 -5.36
CA GLN A 126 21.47 -25.59 -5.35
C GLN A 126 21.26 -26.53 -4.15
N ASN A 127 20.26 -26.26 -3.30
CA ASN A 127 19.97 -26.99 -2.07
C ASN A 127 21.13 -27.00 -1.04
N ARG A 128 22.06 -26.06 -1.09
CA ARG A 128 23.18 -25.94 -0.16
C ARG A 128 22.75 -25.49 1.23
N LEU A 129 21.67 -24.68 1.33
CA LEU A 129 21.23 -24.15 2.61
C LEU A 129 20.66 -25.24 3.54
N VAL A 130 20.07 -26.32 2.99
CA VAL A 130 19.55 -27.44 3.79
C VAL A 130 20.66 -28.27 4.48
N GLU A 131 21.90 -28.12 4.02
CA GLU A 131 23.07 -28.78 4.63
C GLU A 131 23.52 -28.09 5.93
N VAL A 132 23.08 -26.83 6.13
CA VAL A 132 23.40 -26.06 7.34
C VAL A 132 22.41 -26.43 8.46
N SER A 133 22.94 -26.72 9.64
CA SER A 133 22.14 -27.06 10.81
C SER A 133 21.12 -25.96 11.12
N GLY A 134 19.87 -26.34 11.33
CA GLY A 134 18.76 -25.38 11.59
C GLY A 134 18.02 -24.88 10.35
N PHE A 135 18.42 -25.31 9.14
CA PHE A 135 17.69 -25.04 7.90
C PHE A 135 17.12 -26.34 7.31
N GLY A 136 15.82 -26.52 7.39
CA GLY A 136 15.13 -27.58 6.67
C GLY A 136 14.67 -27.12 5.29
N TYR A 137 14.23 -28.06 4.44
CA TYR A 137 13.76 -27.79 3.08
C TYR A 137 12.67 -26.70 3.02
N LYS A 138 11.70 -26.73 3.95
CA LYS A 138 10.65 -25.69 4.04
C LYS A 138 11.23 -24.29 4.32
N THR A 139 12.24 -24.20 5.18
CA THR A 139 12.89 -22.93 5.50
C THR A 139 13.65 -22.40 4.29
N GLN A 140 14.41 -23.25 3.61
CA GLN A 140 15.12 -22.89 2.39
C GLN A 140 14.16 -22.42 1.31
N GLN A 141 13.06 -23.15 1.06
CA GLN A 141 12.06 -22.75 0.06
C GLN A 141 11.44 -21.40 0.39
N SER A 142 11.05 -21.18 1.64
CA SER A 142 10.51 -19.87 2.08
C SER A 142 11.49 -18.72 1.91
N ILE A 143 12.79 -18.95 2.11
CA ILE A 143 13.84 -17.95 1.87
C ILE A 143 14.01 -17.71 0.37
N LEU A 144 14.05 -18.76 -0.43
CA LEU A 144 14.13 -18.68 -1.90
C LEU A 144 12.95 -17.87 -2.47
N ASP A 145 11.74 -18.15 -2.03
CA ASP A 145 10.53 -17.44 -2.45
C ASP A 145 10.59 -15.95 -2.06
N ALA A 146 11.02 -15.66 -0.82
CA ALA A 146 11.17 -14.28 -0.35
C ALA A 146 12.23 -13.49 -1.13
N ILE A 147 13.36 -14.12 -1.47
CA ILE A 147 14.41 -13.48 -2.29
C ILE A 147 13.93 -13.28 -3.72
N SER A 148 13.28 -14.29 -4.32
CA SER A 148 12.70 -14.20 -5.66
C SER A 148 11.72 -13.04 -5.76
N PHE A 149 10.84 -12.92 -4.78
CA PHE A 149 9.89 -11.81 -4.69
C PHE A 149 10.60 -10.46 -4.54
N SER A 150 11.62 -10.37 -3.68
CA SER A 150 12.41 -9.15 -3.50
C SER A 150 13.14 -8.74 -4.79
N PHE A 151 13.66 -9.70 -5.56
CA PHE A 151 14.31 -9.43 -6.85
C PHE A 151 13.30 -8.93 -7.89
N ALA A 152 12.11 -9.54 -7.93
CA ALA A 152 11.02 -9.09 -8.81
C ALA A 152 10.50 -7.69 -8.45
N ALA A 153 10.69 -7.24 -7.20
CA ALA A 153 10.32 -5.91 -6.74
C ALA A 153 11.40 -4.84 -6.96
N ARG A 154 12.63 -5.22 -7.32
CA ARG A 154 13.72 -4.27 -7.52
C ARG A 154 13.43 -3.31 -8.68
N GLY A 155 13.65 -2.02 -8.44
CA GLY A 155 13.38 -0.97 -9.42
C GLY A 155 11.91 -0.65 -9.63
N LYS A 156 11.02 -1.21 -8.81
CA LYS A 156 9.59 -0.94 -8.81
C LYS A 156 9.18 -0.10 -7.61
N PHE A 157 8.23 0.78 -7.81
CA PHE A 157 7.77 1.72 -6.80
C PHE A 157 6.24 1.79 -6.79
N HIS A 158 5.64 1.94 -5.62
CA HIS A 158 4.21 2.20 -5.50
C HIS A 158 3.85 3.53 -6.16
N LEU A 159 2.73 3.60 -6.86
CA LEU A 159 2.23 4.83 -7.47
C LEU A 159 2.21 5.99 -6.47
N ALA A 160 1.71 5.75 -5.26
CA ALA A 160 1.63 6.76 -4.20
C ALA A 160 2.99 7.36 -3.82
N ARG A 161 4.06 6.57 -3.90
CA ARG A 161 5.42 7.04 -3.62
C ARG A 161 5.98 7.90 -4.75
N VAL A 162 5.61 7.58 -6.00
CA VAL A 162 6.13 8.27 -7.20
C VAL A 162 5.36 9.56 -7.49
N MET A 163 4.04 9.55 -7.25
CA MET A 163 3.11 10.60 -7.66
C MET A 163 3.52 12.01 -7.23
N PRO A 164 3.88 12.29 -5.96
CA PRO A 164 4.27 13.65 -5.56
C PRO A 164 5.47 14.18 -6.34
N TYR A 165 6.46 13.32 -6.61
CA TYR A 165 7.68 13.71 -7.35
C TYR A 165 7.40 13.91 -8.84
N ALA A 166 6.52 13.09 -9.43
CA ALA A 166 6.12 13.24 -10.82
C ALA A 166 5.31 14.53 -11.04
N GLU A 167 4.38 14.84 -10.13
CA GLU A 167 3.56 16.05 -10.19
C GLU A 167 4.41 17.32 -9.99
N SER A 168 5.33 17.33 -9.02
CA SER A 168 6.21 18.47 -8.79
C SER A 168 7.17 18.67 -9.96
N PHE A 169 7.66 17.58 -10.56
CA PHE A 169 8.51 17.63 -11.75
C PHE A 169 7.79 18.32 -12.92
N VAL A 170 6.58 17.88 -13.29
CA VAL A 170 5.80 18.50 -14.37
C VAL A 170 5.47 19.95 -14.06
N LYS A 171 5.11 20.27 -12.80
CA LYS A 171 4.85 21.63 -12.38
C LYS A 171 6.07 22.53 -12.56
N ALA A 172 7.26 22.04 -12.20
CA ALA A 172 8.51 22.79 -12.38
C ALA A 172 8.87 22.96 -13.87
N LEU A 173 8.67 21.92 -14.71
CA LEU A 173 8.86 22.05 -16.16
C LEU A 173 7.93 23.11 -16.77
N ASN A 174 6.66 23.16 -16.37
CA ASN A 174 5.73 24.18 -16.84
C ASN A 174 6.17 25.61 -16.45
N LEU A 175 6.92 25.77 -15.36
CA LEU A 175 7.47 27.08 -14.99
C LEU A 175 8.67 27.47 -15.89
N VAL A 176 9.50 26.50 -16.29
CA VAL A 176 10.70 26.74 -17.12
C VAL A 176 10.33 26.87 -18.60
N PHE A 177 9.48 25.99 -19.12
CA PHE A 177 9.19 25.87 -20.57
C PHE A 177 7.85 26.50 -21.00
N GLY A 178 7.10 27.09 -20.07
CA GLY A 178 5.89 27.86 -20.40
C GLY A 178 4.77 27.02 -21.03
N ASP A 179 4.44 27.31 -22.29
CA ASP A 179 3.29 26.71 -23.00
C ASP A 179 3.55 25.30 -23.57
N GLU A 180 4.75 24.75 -23.35
CA GLU A 180 5.06 23.40 -23.80
C GLU A 180 4.27 22.35 -23.02
N LYS A 181 3.98 21.22 -23.66
CA LYS A 181 3.22 20.12 -23.04
C LYS A 181 4.17 19.13 -22.40
N HIS A 182 3.87 18.75 -21.17
CA HIS A 182 4.62 17.76 -20.40
C HIS A 182 3.63 16.77 -19.73
N VAL A 183 3.59 15.53 -20.20
CA VAL A 183 2.67 14.52 -19.65
C VAL A 183 3.40 13.18 -19.48
N PHE A 184 3.32 12.61 -18.28
CA PHE A 184 3.78 11.25 -18.07
C PHE A 184 2.86 10.25 -18.79
N THR A 185 3.46 9.31 -19.50
CA THR A 185 2.78 8.24 -20.26
C THR A 185 2.88 6.88 -19.54
N GLY A 186 2.57 5.81 -20.24
CA GLY A 186 2.77 4.43 -19.78
C GLY A 186 2.02 4.10 -18.49
N GLU A 187 2.71 3.42 -17.58
CA GLU A 187 2.14 2.95 -16.30
C GLU A 187 1.60 4.09 -15.43
N TYR A 188 2.32 5.23 -15.40
CA TYR A 188 1.87 6.39 -14.61
C TYR A 188 0.57 6.99 -15.17
N TYR A 189 0.45 7.11 -16.49
CA TYR A 189 -0.76 7.62 -17.16
C TYR A 189 -1.96 6.72 -16.90
N ARG A 190 -1.75 5.41 -16.97
CA ARG A 190 -2.77 4.41 -16.68
C ARG A 190 -3.04 4.21 -15.19
N LYS A 191 -2.37 4.94 -14.28
CA LYS A 191 -2.53 4.81 -12.84
C LYS A 191 -2.29 3.37 -12.37
N SER A 192 -1.20 2.76 -12.82
CA SER A 192 -0.81 1.43 -12.38
C SER A 192 -0.41 1.44 -10.90
N ASP A 193 -0.81 0.40 -10.15
CA ASP A 193 -0.54 0.29 -8.70
C ASP A 193 0.96 0.36 -8.39
N VAL A 194 1.77 -0.14 -9.34
CA VAL A 194 3.23 -0.18 -9.28
C VAL A 194 3.80 0.41 -10.56
N ILE A 195 4.85 1.21 -10.43
CA ILE A 195 5.57 1.89 -11.51
C ILE A 195 7.00 1.33 -11.58
N GLU A 196 7.39 0.82 -12.74
CA GLU A 196 8.77 0.39 -13.00
C GLU A 196 9.61 1.53 -13.58
N ARG A 197 9.00 2.33 -14.45
CA ARG A 197 9.65 3.46 -15.11
C ARG A 197 8.66 4.59 -15.32
N LEU A 198 9.13 5.81 -15.13
CA LEU A 198 8.43 7.00 -15.59
C LEU A 198 8.83 7.27 -17.04
N SER A 199 7.86 7.59 -17.89
CA SER A 199 8.11 8.01 -19.28
C SER A 199 7.39 9.33 -19.52
N LEU A 200 8.15 10.39 -19.73
CA LEU A 200 7.64 11.73 -20.00
C LEU A 200 7.55 11.97 -21.50
N LEU A 201 6.39 12.36 -21.97
CA LEU A 201 6.20 12.91 -23.31
C LEU A 201 6.20 14.42 -23.24
N THR A 202 7.00 15.09 -24.08
CA THR A 202 7.12 16.55 -24.08
C THR A 202 7.18 17.10 -25.49
N THR A 203 6.73 18.35 -25.64
CA THR A 203 6.93 19.15 -26.87
C THR A 203 8.13 20.08 -26.77
N ALA A 204 8.78 20.21 -25.61
CA ALA A 204 9.97 21.03 -25.42
C ALA A 204 11.16 20.42 -26.18
N MET A 205 11.48 21.03 -27.31
CA MET A 205 12.54 20.55 -28.22
C MET A 205 13.92 20.62 -27.61
N GLU A 206 14.13 21.42 -26.58
CA GLU A 206 15.35 21.58 -25.81
C GLU A 206 15.86 20.26 -25.20
N PHE A 207 14.94 19.33 -24.88
CA PHE A 207 15.32 17.99 -24.41
C PHE A 207 15.96 17.12 -25.51
N SER A 208 15.84 17.52 -26.79
CA SER A 208 16.40 16.74 -27.89
C SER A 208 17.91 16.93 -27.97
N GLY A 209 18.66 15.95 -27.51
CA GLY A 209 20.12 16.00 -27.45
C GLY A 209 20.69 16.70 -26.22
N MET A 210 19.89 16.95 -25.21
CA MET A 210 20.29 17.54 -23.93
C MET A 210 21.35 16.67 -23.23
N GLY A 211 22.48 17.32 -22.88
CA GLY A 211 23.55 16.70 -22.08
C GLY A 211 23.42 17.02 -20.58
N GLU A 212 24.30 16.43 -19.75
CA GLU A 212 24.31 16.67 -18.30
C GLU A 212 24.47 18.14 -17.93
N GLY A 213 25.30 18.90 -18.67
CA GLY A 213 25.54 20.33 -18.41
C GLY A 213 24.31 21.18 -18.69
N GLU A 214 23.62 20.94 -19.81
CA GLU A 214 22.41 21.67 -20.21
C GLU A 214 21.26 21.33 -19.24
N TRP A 215 21.14 20.05 -18.81
CA TRP A 215 20.19 19.68 -17.78
C TRP A 215 20.43 20.41 -16.45
N ALA A 216 21.69 20.59 -16.05
CA ALA A 216 22.00 21.28 -14.81
C ALA A 216 21.54 22.76 -14.84
N GLU A 217 21.57 23.43 -16.00
CA GLU A 217 21.05 24.79 -16.18
C GLU A 217 19.52 24.81 -16.05
N VAL A 218 18.81 23.91 -16.73
CA VAL A 218 17.34 23.74 -16.63
C VAL A 218 16.93 23.43 -15.19
N ALA A 219 17.63 22.50 -14.52
CA ALA A 219 17.34 22.12 -13.16
C ALA A 219 17.57 23.27 -12.15
N ALA A 220 18.54 24.16 -12.43
CA ALA A 220 18.78 25.34 -11.60
C ALA A 220 17.60 26.33 -11.66
N GLU A 221 16.96 26.49 -12.82
CA GLU A 221 15.77 27.33 -12.99
C GLU A 221 14.51 26.73 -12.35
N GLY A 222 14.33 25.39 -12.46
CA GLY A 222 13.17 24.68 -11.91
C GLY A 222 13.23 24.40 -10.42
N GLY A 223 14.33 24.72 -9.74
CA GLY A 223 14.48 24.60 -8.30
C GLY A 223 14.70 23.16 -7.80
N GLU A 224 14.47 22.94 -6.50
CA GLU A 224 14.75 21.66 -5.82
C GLU A 224 14.08 20.46 -6.50
N ASP A 225 12.86 20.63 -7.04
CA ASP A 225 12.11 19.56 -7.66
C ASP A 225 12.78 18.99 -8.92
N LEU A 226 13.46 19.83 -9.72
CA LEU A 226 14.24 19.38 -10.88
C LEU A 226 15.67 18.98 -10.50
N GLN A 227 16.28 19.65 -9.52
CA GLN A 227 17.64 19.37 -9.07
C GLN A 227 17.79 17.96 -8.47
N ALA A 228 16.72 17.39 -7.92
CA ALA A 228 16.69 16.01 -7.42
C ALA A 228 16.81 14.95 -8.53
N TRP A 229 16.72 15.36 -9.81
CA TRP A 229 16.84 14.48 -10.97
C TRP A 229 18.19 14.71 -11.66
N HIS A 230 18.91 13.62 -11.93
CA HIS A 230 20.22 13.65 -12.58
C HIS A 230 20.14 12.90 -13.91
N TYR A 231 20.57 13.56 -14.98
CA TYR A 231 20.71 12.92 -16.29
C TYR A 231 21.99 12.08 -16.34
N HIS A 232 21.89 10.89 -16.89
CA HIS A 232 23.00 9.94 -17.07
C HIS A 232 23.20 9.66 -18.56
N GLU A 233 24.18 10.28 -19.20
CA GLU A 233 24.47 10.13 -20.64
C GLU A 233 24.68 8.66 -21.04
N SER A 234 25.35 7.86 -20.20
CA SER A 234 25.62 6.45 -20.49
C SER A 234 24.37 5.58 -20.67
N SER A 235 23.24 5.97 -20.09
CA SER A 235 21.96 5.25 -20.17
C SER A 235 20.86 6.02 -20.90
N GLY A 236 21.05 7.33 -21.13
CA GLY A 236 20.01 8.21 -21.69
C GLY A 236 18.81 8.41 -20.74
N LEU A 237 19.01 8.21 -19.43
CA LEU A 237 17.93 8.24 -18.45
C LEU A 237 18.17 9.29 -17.37
N TRP A 238 17.07 9.85 -16.85
CA TRP A 238 17.08 10.66 -15.63
C TRP A 238 16.85 9.75 -14.43
N LYS A 239 17.63 9.94 -13.37
CA LYS A 239 17.49 9.22 -12.10
C LYS A 239 17.23 10.22 -10.98
N HIS A 240 16.19 9.96 -10.22
CA HIS A 240 15.88 10.71 -9.01
C HIS A 240 16.69 10.19 -7.83
N GLU A 241 17.02 11.03 -6.87
CA GLU A 241 17.72 10.64 -5.63
C GLU A 241 17.03 9.52 -4.85
N GLN A 242 15.70 9.42 -4.97
CA GLN A 242 14.89 8.32 -4.37
C GLN A 242 14.95 7.01 -5.16
N GLY A 243 15.74 6.95 -6.25
CA GLY A 243 15.94 5.76 -7.08
C GLY A 243 14.96 5.59 -8.23
N PHE A 244 14.01 6.50 -8.44
CA PHE A 244 13.14 6.48 -9.63
C PHE A 244 13.95 6.68 -10.90
N VAL A 245 13.48 6.05 -11.98
CA VAL A 245 14.10 6.17 -13.31
C VAL A 245 13.09 6.71 -14.30
N MET A 246 13.53 7.64 -15.15
CA MET A 246 12.68 8.30 -16.14
C MET A 246 13.38 8.38 -17.50
N ASP A 247 12.64 8.15 -18.57
CA ASP A 247 12.99 8.54 -19.93
C ASP A 247 12.11 9.71 -20.39
N ILE A 248 12.66 10.52 -21.32
CA ILE A 248 11.94 11.65 -21.90
C ILE A 248 11.89 11.47 -23.41
N GLN A 249 10.68 11.53 -23.96
CA GLN A 249 10.43 11.48 -25.40
C GLN A 249 9.94 12.83 -25.88
N VAL A 250 10.66 13.40 -26.84
CA VAL A 250 10.34 14.69 -27.45
C VAL A 250 9.58 14.46 -28.75
N VAL A 251 8.47 15.16 -28.91
CA VAL A 251 7.64 15.07 -30.12
C VAL A 251 7.20 16.46 -30.60
N PRO A 252 6.99 16.67 -31.91
CA PRO A 252 6.38 17.89 -32.41
C PRO A 252 4.99 18.12 -31.78
N PHE A 253 4.62 19.36 -31.54
CA PHE A 253 3.34 19.74 -30.95
C PHE A 253 2.13 19.13 -31.69
N ALA A 254 2.19 19.04 -33.02
CA ALA A 254 1.14 18.47 -33.85
C ALA A 254 0.94 16.95 -33.65
N ASP A 255 1.97 16.25 -33.19
CA ASP A 255 1.93 14.79 -33.00
C ASP A 255 1.64 14.40 -31.54
N PHE A 256 1.64 15.35 -30.63
CA PHE A 256 1.59 15.11 -29.18
C PHE A 256 0.40 14.25 -28.75
N GLU A 257 -0.81 14.59 -29.17
CA GLU A 257 -2.03 13.84 -28.76
C GLU A 257 -2.05 12.41 -29.30
N ARG A 258 -1.55 12.21 -30.52
CA ARG A 258 -1.43 10.87 -31.13
C ARG A 258 -0.43 10.00 -30.37
N GLU A 259 0.74 10.57 -30.06
CA GLU A 259 1.78 9.85 -29.33
C GLU A 259 1.37 9.62 -27.86
N LEU A 260 0.69 10.59 -27.22
CA LEU A 260 0.14 10.42 -25.89
C LEU A 260 -0.86 9.26 -25.84
N PHE A 261 -1.73 9.13 -26.83
CA PHE A 261 -2.65 8.02 -26.95
C PHE A 261 -1.91 6.68 -27.09
N ALA A 262 -0.96 6.60 -28.02
CA ALA A 262 -0.22 5.38 -28.29
C ALA A 262 0.65 4.93 -27.10
N LEU A 263 1.40 5.86 -26.52
CA LEU A 263 2.28 5.59 -25.37
C LEU A 263 1.53 5.44 -24.04
N GLY A 264 0.35 6.05 -23.94
CA GLY A 264 -0.50 6.02 -22.75
C GLY A 264 -1.29 4.71 -22.60
N ALA A 265 -1.46 3.92 -23.69
CA ALA A 265 -2.13 2.63 -23.67
C ALA A 265 -1.12 1.48 -23.51
N ALA A 266 -1.54 0.37 -22.92
CA ALA A 266 -0.76 -0.86 -22.92
C ALA A 266 -0.84 -1.54 -24.30
N ASP A 267 0.18 -2.31 -24.67
CA ASP A 267 0.24 -3.03 -25.94
C ASP A 267 -1.00 -3.89 -26.18
N GLY A 268 -1.45 -4.63 -25.18
CA GLY A 268 -2.64 -5.46 -25.26
C GLY A 268 -3.94 -4.70 -25.55
N HIS A 269 -4.03 -3.42 -25.16
CA HIS A 269 -5.15 -2.56 -25.52
C HIS A 269 -5.10 -2.16 -26.99
N LEU A 270 -3.94 -1.72 -27.48
CA LEU A 270 -3.73 -1.34 -28.88
C LEU A 270 -3.91 -2.54 -29.81
N GLU A 271 -3.45 -3.72 -29.42
CA GLU A 271 -3.66 -4.98 -30.16
C GLU A 271 -5.14 -5.32 -30.30
N LYS A 272 -5.92 -5.29 -29.20
CA LYS A 272 -7.37 -5.53 -29.24
C LYS A 272 -8.12 -4.49 -30.07
N MET A 273 -7.66 -3.26 -30.05
CA MET A 273 -8.17 -2.17 -30.88
C MET A 273 -7.74 -2.31 -32.36
N ASN A 274 -6.76 -3.17 -32.66
CA ASN A 274 -6.07 -3.23 -33.96
C ASN A 274 -5.64 -1.83 -34.42
N TYR A 275 -5.00 -1.09 -33.52
CA TYR A 275 -4.59 0.30 -33.74
C TYR A 275 -3.28 0.39 -34.49
N GLN A 276 -3.23 1.30 -35.47
CA GLN A 276 -2.03 1.75 -36.16
C GLN A 276 -1.99 3.29 -36.13
N SER A 277 -0.82 3.90 -36.15
CA SER A 277 -0.70 5.38 -36.11
C SER A 277 -1.50 6.07 -37.24
N ALA A 278 -1.68 5.41 -38.37
CA ALA A 278 -2.50 5.93 -39.48
C ALA A 278 -4.01 5.96 -39.18
N ASP A 279 -4.47 5.27 -38.14
CA ASP A 279 -5.88 5.26 -37.71
C ASP A 279 -6.28 6.50 -36.93
N TRP A 280 -5.32 7.36 -36.54
CA TRP A 280 -5.57 8.54 -35.75
C TRP A 280 -6.51 9.53 -36.44
N GLN A 281 -7.59 9.91 -35.79
CA GLN A 281 -8.64 10.80 -36.31
C GLN A 281 -8.59 12.23 -35.74
N GLY A 282 -7.42 12.66 -35.24
CA GLY A 282 -7.24 14.00 -34.65
C GLY A 282 -7.52 14.07 -33.15
N ASN A 283 -8.28 13.14 -32.61
CA ASN A 283 -8.48 12.97 -31.18
C ASN A 283 -8.81 11.51 -30.82
N GLU A 284 -8.72 11.19 -29.54
CA GLU A 284 -8.96 9.84 -29.03
C GLU A 284 -10.37 9.32 -29.32
N ARG A 285 -11.41 10.12 -29.00
CA ARG A 285 -12.81 9.67 -29.12
C ARG A 285 -13.17 9.35 -30.55
N ASP A 286 -12.80 10.19 -31.49
CA ASP A 286 -13.06 9.95 -32.93
C ASP A 286 -12.30 8.72 -33.42
N THR A 287 -11.11 8.48 -32.89
CA THR A 287 -10.31 7.28 -33.20
C THR A 287 -11.02 6.00 -32.74
N TYR A 288 -11.61 5.97 -31.52
CA TYR A 288 -12.43 4.84 -31.09
C TYR A 288 -13.68 4.66 -31.96
N VAL A 289 -14.38 5.75 -32.26
CA VAL A 289 -15.57 5.72 -33.13
C VAL A 289 -15.24 5.17 -34.51
N ALA A 290 -14.14 5.59 -35.14
CA ALA A 290 -13.69 5.08 -36.43
C ALA A 290 -13.38 3.57 -36.42
N LYS A 291 -12.98 3.04 -35.27
CA LYS A 291 -12.78 1.60 -35.03
C LYS A 291 -14.06 0.86 -34.63
N GLY A 292 -15.19 1.54 -34.46
CA GLY A 292 -16.44 0.95 -34.00
C GLY A 292 -16.39 0.46 -32.54
N LEU A 293 -15.53 1.06 -31.73
CA LEU A 293 -15.30 0.70 -30.33
C LEU A 293 -15.82 1.78 -29.37
N PRO A 294 -16.24 1.40 -28.16
CA PRO A 294 -16.55 2.36 -27.12
C PRO A 294 -15.27 3.05 -26.65
N TYR A 295 -15.36 4.33 -26.28
CA TYR A 295 -14.24 5.05 -25.67
C TYR A 295 -13.85 4.43 -24.33
N VAL A 296 -12.54 4.26 -24.14
CA VAL A 296 -11.95 3.74 -22.91
C VAL A 296 -11.05 4.82 -22.29
N VAL A 297 -11.30 5.13 -21.02
CA VAL A 297 -10.46 6.10 -20.27
C VAL A 297 -9.03 5.57 -20.08
N PRO A 298 -8.02 6.46 -20.00
CA PRO A 298 -6.61 6.03 -19.91
C PRO A 298 -6.32 4.98 -18.84
N SER A 299 -6.89 5.12 -17.62
CA SER A 299 -6.69 4.17 -16.51
C SER A 299 -7.10 2.73 -16.82
N ARG A 300 -7.99 2.51 -17.78
CA ARG A 300 -8.49 1.19 -18.17
C ARG A 300 -7.82 0.58 -19.41
N ARG A 301 -6.90 1.29 -20.08
CA ARG A 301 -6.25 0.84 -21.34
C ARG A 301 -5.16 -0.21 -21.10
N GLU A 302 -5.52 -1.32 -20.43
CA GLU A 302 -4.60 -2.41 -20.06
C GLU A 302 -4.70 -3.64 -20.98
N GLY A 303 -5.67 -3.71 -21.89
CA GLY A 303 -5.93 -4.90 -22.70
C GLY A 303 -6.56 -6.04 -21.90
N HIS A 304 -7.20 -5.75 -20.75
CA HIS A 304 -7.85 -6.77 -19.92
C HIS A 304 -9.25 -7.10 -20.42
N ARG A 305 -10.30 -6.46 -19.92
CA ARG A 305 -11.72 -6.70 -20.27
C ARG A 305 -12.47 -5.43 -20.68
N GLU A 306 -11.77 -4.34 -20.92
CA GLU A 306 -12.35 -3.02 -21.15
C GLU A 306 -13.26 -2.92 -22.36
N PHE A 307 -13.07 -3.77 -23.40
CA PHE A 307 -13.94 -3.86 -24.58
C PHE A 307 -15.07 -4.88 -24.39
N ASP A 308 -14.83 -5.93 -23.59
CA ASP A 308 -15.86 -6.93 -23.29
C ASP A 308 -16.90 -6.35 -22.32
N ARG A 309 -16.44 -5.48 -21.44
CA ARG A 309 -17.25 -4.79 -20.42
C ARG A 309 -16.99 -3.28 -20.43
N PRO A 310 -17.51 -2.59 -21.45
CA PRO A 310 -17.37 -1.14 -21.52
C PRO A 310 -18.15 -0.47 -20.38
N VAL A 311 -17.51 0.51 -19.75
CA VAL A 311 -18.10 1.37 -18.72
C VAL A 311 -18.00 2.81 -19.19
N ALA A 312 -19.09 3.54 -19.16
CA ALA A 312 -19.07 4.96 -19.49
C ALA A 312 -18.23 5.73 -18.45
N GLU A 313 -17.48 6.72 -18.90
CA GLU A 313 -16.66 7.55 -18.02
C GLU A 313 -17.47 8.20 -16.89
N SER A 314 -18.71 8.60 -17.18
CA SER A 314 -19.65 9.19 -16.20
C SER A 314 -20.09 8.23 -15.09
N ASP A 315 -19.99 6.91 -15.32
CA ASP A 315 -20.44 5.88 -14.38
C ASP A 315 -19.30 5.39 -13.49
N LEU A 316 -18.05 5.64 -13.88
CA LEU A 316 -16.89 5.30 -13.07
C LEU A 316 -16.90 6.06 -11.74
N ILE A 317 -16.53 5.35 -10.68
CA ILE A 317 -16.40 5.94 -9.34
C ILE A 317 -15.43 7.13 -9.35
N GLN A 318 -15.79 8.20 -8.66
CA GLN A 318 -14.94 9.36 -8.39
C GLN A 318 -14.79 9.52 -6.87
N PHE A 319 -13.74 10.20 -6.42
CA PHE A 319 -13.55 10.46 -4.99
C PHE A 319 -14.72 11.24 -4.38
N ALA A 320 -15.30 12.18 -5.12
CA ALA A 320 -16.45 12.98 -4.71
C ALA A 320 -17.77 12.19 -4.59
N ASP A 321 -17.84 10.99 -5.17
CA ASP A 321 -18.99 10.10 -5.04
C ASP A 321 -19.02 9.39 -3.68
N LEU A 322 -17.86 9.27 -3.00
CA LEU A 322 -17.77 8.62 -1.68
C LEU A 322 -18.53 9.44 -0.63
N LYS A 323 -19.34 8.75 0.18
CA LYS A 323 -20.18 9.32 1.22
C LYS A 323 -19.80 8.86 2.62
N GLY A 324 -19.03 7.79 2.74
CA GLY A 324 -18.62 7.27 4.03
C GLY A 324 -17.30 6.52 4.02
N VAL A 325 -16.77 6.29 5.22
CA VAL A 325 -15.57 5.48 5.49
C VAL A 325 -15.98 4.25 6.28
N LEU A 326 -15.71 3.04 5.77
CA LEU A 326 -16.26 1.80 6.35
C LEU A 326 -15.22 0.86 6.95
N HIS A 327 -13.94 1.21 6.95
CA HIS A 327 -12.87 0.44 7.58
C HIS A 327 -11.77 1.38 8.06
N ASN A 328 -11.69 1.56 9.38
CA ASN A 328 -10.66 2.35 10.05
C ASN A 328 -10.57 2.00 11.53
N HIS A 329 -9.44 2.35 12.15
CA HIS A 329 -9.07 1.99 13.50
C HIS A 329 -8.88 3.21 14.39
N THR A 330 -9.12 3.03 15.69
CA THR A 330 -9.02 4.11 16.68
C THR A 330 -8.04 3.73 17.80
N THR A 331 -7.91 4.62 18.79
CA THR A 331 -7.16 4.34 20.03
C THR A 331 -7.73 3.18 20.83
N TYR A 332 -8.89 2.66 20.49
CA TYR A 332 -9.42 1.42 21.06
C TYR A 332 -8.57 0.20 20.65
N SER A 333 -8.11 0.12 19.42
CA SER A 333 -7.12 -0.89 19.02
C SER A 333 -5.74 -0.24 18.78
N ASP A 334 -5.21 -0.23 17.60
CA ASP A 334 -3.89 0.27 17.27
C ASP A 334 -3.88 1.58 16.46
N GLY A 335 -5.05 2.16 16.23
CA GLY A 335 -5.17 3.50 15.67
C GLY A 335 -4.57 4.59 16.57
N LEU A 336 -4.27 5.73 15.97
CA LEU A 336 -3.61 6.87 16.61
C LEU A 336 -4.58 7.95 17.07
N ASN A 337 -5.81 7.97 16.57
CA ASN A 337 -6.80 8.98 16.88
C ASN A 337 -8.01 8.38 17.62
N SER A 338 -8.70 9.21 18.43
CA SER A 338 -9.94 8.80 19.10
C SER A 338 -11.09 8.65 18.10
N VAL A 339 -12.20 8.03 18.52
CA VAL A 339 -13.43 7.94 17.72
C VAL A 339 -13.89 9.32 17.29
N GLU A 340 -13.89 10.31 18.21
CA GLU A 340 -14.28 11.68 17.94
C GLU A 340 -13.39 12.36 16.89
N GLU A 341 -12.05 12.26 17.04
CA GLU A 341 -11.09 12.85 16.08
C GLU A 341 -11.25 12.28 14.67
N MET A 342 -11.48 10.97 14.56
CA MET A 342 -11.72 10.29 13.29
C MET A 342 -13.04 10.75 12.65
N ALA A 343 -14.10 10.88 13.47
CA ALA A 343 -15.42 11.33 13.00
C ALA A 343 -15.39 12.81 12.53
N LEU A 344 -14.78 13.70 13.31
CA LEU A 344 -14.68 15.12 12.96
C LEU A 344 -13.91 15.31 11.65
N TYR A 345 -12.83 14.54 11.45
CA TYR A 345 -12.07 14.62 10.21
C TYR A 345 -12.82 14.05 9.01
N ALA A 346 -13.61 12.98 9.17
CA ALA A 346 -14.50 12.48 8.13
C ALA A 346 -15.54 13.53 7.72
N MET A 347 -16.12 14.25 8.71
CA MET A 347 -17.03 15.36 8.45
C MET A 347 -16.36 16.51 7.69
N GLU A 348 -15.12 16.86 8.06
CA GLU A 348 -14.31 17.88 7.35
C GLU A 348 -14.07 17.51 5.88
N MET A 349 -13.89 16.23 5.59
CA MET A 349 -13.79 15.71 4.22
C MET A 349 -15.14 15.65 3.46
N GLY A 350 -16.27 16.00 4.10
CA GLY A 350 -17.60 15.98 3.48
C GLY A 350 -18.27 14.61 3.46
N MET A 351 -17.82 13.66 4.29
CA MET A 351 -18.49 12.37 4.46
C MET A 351 -19.77 12.52 5.27
N GLU A 352 -20.74 11.64 5.03
CA GLU A 352 -22.04 11.63 5.71
C GLU A 352 -22.03 10.65 6.91
N TYR A 353 -21.14 9.66 6.87
CA TYR A 353 -21.05 8.62 7.91
C TYR A 353 -19.65 7.98 7.99
N LEU A 354 -19.44 7.29 9.11
CA LEU A 354 -18.22 6.58 9.45
C LEU A 354 -18.58 5.24 10.11
N ALA A 355 -17.90 4.15 9.81
CA ALA A 355 -17.94 2.93 10.61
C ALA A 355 -16.59 2.72 11.31
N ILE A 356 -16.58 2.60 12.63
CA ILE A 356 -15.38 2.24 13.39
C ILE A 356 -15.23 0.73 13.37
N CYS A 357 -14.07 0.24 12.90
CA CYS A 357 -13.80 -1.18 12.71
C CYS A 357 -12.49 -1.58 13.41
N ASP A 358 -12.38 -1.29 14.70
CA ASP A 358 -11.23 -1.71 15.50
C ASP A 358 -11.05 -3.23 15.49
N HIS A 359 -9.83 -3.72 15.71
CA HIS A 359 -9.52 -5.15 15.67
C HIS A 359 -10.22 -5.95 16.76
N SER A 360 -10.66 -7.17 16.43
CA SER A 360 -11.30 -8.11 17.36
C SER A 360 -10.31 -8.76 18.32
N LYS A 361 -10.84 -9.49 19.30
CA LYS A 361 -10.14 -9.97 20.52
C LYS A 361 -8.86 -10.78 20.28
N THR A 362 -8.77 -11.56 19.18
CA THR A 362 -7.60 -12.41 18.90
C THR A 362 -6.42 -11.64 18.31
N ALA A 363 -6.64 -10.42 17.81
CA ALA A 363 -5.58 -9.52 17.34
C ALA A 363 -4.76 -8.90 18.49
N GLY A 364 -4.13 -9.72 19.32
CA GLY A 364 -3.38 -9.27 20.50
C GLY A 364 -2.24 -8.31 20.17
N TYR A 365 -1.66 -8.40 18.97
CA TYR A 365 -0.63 -7.49 18.48
C TYR A 365 -1.14 -6.06 18.28
N ALA A 366 -2.44 -5.92 17.96
CA ALA A 366 -3.12 -4.65 17.72
C ALA A 366 -4.01 -4.22 18.91
N ARG A 367 -3.87 -4.81 20.07
CA ARG A 367 -4.72 -4.54 21.27
C ARG A 367 -6.21 -4.85 21.02
N GLY A 368 -6.51 -5.88 20.24
CA GLY A 368 -7.86 -6.27 19.87
C GLY A 368 -8.86 -6.27 21.03
N LEU A 369 -10.09 -5.85 20.74
CA LEU A 369 -11.09 -5.50 21.76
C LEU A 369 -11.66 -6.74 22.42
N GLN A 370 -11.56 -6.81 23.75
CA GLN A 370 -12.38 -7.71 24.57
C GLN A 370 -13.81 -7.15 24.66
N VAL A 371 -14.78 -8.02 24.98
CA VAL A 371 -16.22 -7.68 24.94
C VAL A 371 -16.53 -6.41 25.76
N GLU A 372 -15.91 -6.26 26.93
CA GLU A 372 -16.13 -5.09 27.80
C GLU A 372 -15.72 -3.78 27.09
N ARG A 373 -14.63 -3.82 26.31
CA ARG A 373 -14.17 -2.65 25.54
C ARG A 373 -15.03 -2.37 24.32
N VAL A 374 -15.61 -3.41 23.69
CA VAL A 374 -16.61 -3.25 22.64
C VAL A 374 -17.81 -2.48 23.16
N LEU A 375 -18.34 -2.87 24.35
CA LEU A 375 -19.50 -2.20 24.95
C LEU A 375 -19.19 -0.74 25.33
N GLN A 376 -18.01 -0.47 25.86
CA GLN A 376 -17.56 0.91 26.14
C GLN A 376 -17.50 1.76 24.85
N GLN A 377 -16.99 1.22 23.76
CA GLN A 377 -16.94 1.90 22.47
C GLN A 377 -18.37 2.19 21.95
N PHE A 378 -19.30 1.27 22.14
CA PHE A 378 -20.69 1.47 21.74
C PHE A 378 -21.35 2.64 22.49
N GLU A 379 -21.11 2.77 23.80
CA GLU A 379 -21.60 3.89 24.62
C GLU A 379 -21.02 5.23 24.15
N GLU A 380 -19.72 5.26 23.81
CA GLU A 380 -19.06 6.45 23.24
C GLU A 380 -19.67 6.82 21.88
N ILE A 381 -19.83 5.84 20.97
CA ILE A 381 -20.43 6.04 19.65
C ILE A 381 -21.85 6.57 19.76
N GLU A 382 -22.67 6.03 20.69
CA GLU A 382 -24.04 6.52 20.92
C GLU A 382 -24.06 7.99 21.39
N THR A 383 -23.15 8.34 22.28
CA THR A 383 -22.98 9.72 22.77
C THR A 383 -22.56 10.66 21.65
N LEU A 384 -21.57 10.28 20.85
CA LEU A 384 -21.10 11.08 19.72
C LEU A 384 -22.17 11.21 18.63
N ASN A 385 -22.95 10.18 18.35
CA ASN A 385 -24.06 10.26 17.39
C ASN A 385 -25.13 11.28 17.78
N GLN A 386 -25.35 11.51 19.09
CA GLN A 386 -26.26 12.57 19.55
C GLN A 386 -25.67 13.97 19.33
N GLN A 387 -24.34 14.10 19.48
CA GLN A 387 -23.63 15.39 19.38
C GLN A 387 -23.38 15.81 17.93
N LEU A 388 -23.07 14.84 17.07
CA LEU A 388 -22.63 15.06 15.69
C LEU A 388 -23.76 14.96 14.65
N TRP A 389 -25.01 14.77 15.10
CA TRP A 389 -26.15 14.69 14.19
C TRP A 389 -26.17 15.87 13.18
N PRO A 390 -26.36 15.68 11.85
CA PRO A 390 -26.86 14.46 11.17
C PRO A 390 -25.77 13.44 10.77
N PHE A 391 -24.50 13.68 11.06
CA PHE A 391 -23.44 12.70 10.81
C PHE A 391 -23.65 11.44 11.65
N LYS A 392 -23.39 10.26 11.06
CA LYS A 392 -23.61 8.96 11.71
C LYS A 392 -22.33 8.15 11.86
N ILE A 393 -22.05 7.69 13.07
CA ILE A 393 -21.02 6.69 13.35
C ILE A 393 -21.70 5.34 13.53
N PHE A 394 -21.33 4.35 12.72
CA PHE A 394 -21.80 2.98 12.83
C PHE A 394 -20.88 2.17 13.73
N LYS A 395 -21.46 1.25 14.51
CA LYS A 395 -20.78 0.29 15.35
C LYS A 395 -20.24 -0.84 14.48
N GLY A 396 -18.99 -0.76 14.08
CA GLY A 396 -18.30 -1.75 13.26
C GLY A 396 -17.29 -2.55 14.07
N ILE A 397 -16.77 -3.59 13.45
CA ILE A 397 -15.63 -4.37 13.93
C ILE A 397 -14.89 -4.98 12.74
N GLU A 398 -13.55 -4.96 12.79
CA GLU A 398 -12.76 -5.85 11.96
C GLU A 398 -12.54 -7.16 12.71
N SER A 399 -13.38 -8.15 12.39
CA SER A 399 -13.31 -9.48 13.00
C SER A 399 -12.24 -10.32 12.31
N ASP A 400 -11.30 -10.86 13.08
CA ASP A 400 -10.45 -11.93 12.59
C ASP A 400 -11.30 -13.11 12.10
N ILE A 401 -10.97 -13.63 10.91
CA ILE A 401 -11.42 -14.94 10.47
C ILE A 401 -10.49 -15.97 11.11
N LEU A 402 -11.00 -16.78 12.01
CA LEU A 402 -10.25 -17.80 12.74
C LEU A 402 -9.78 -18.94 11.81
N SER A 403 -8.93 -19.83 12.29
CA SER A 403 -8.37 -20.92 11.47
C SER A 403 -9.43 -21.89 10.93
N ASN A 404 -10.58 -22.02 11.58
CA ASN A 404 -11.72 -22.83 11.15
C ASN A 404 -12.71 -22.08 10.24
N GLY A 405 -12.54 -20.75 10.09
CA GLY A 405 -13.41 -19.87 9.31
C GLY A 405 -14.47 -19.13 10.13
N ASP A 406 -14.56 -19.38 11.43
CA ASP A 406 -15.47 -18.64 12.32
C ASP A 406 -15.01 -17.18 12.48
N LEU A 407 -15.95 -16.29 12.83
CA LEU A 407 -15.66 -14.95 13.29
C LEU A 407 -15.25 -14.95 14.77
N ASP A 408 -14.55 -13.89 15.19
CA ASP A 408 -13.84 -13.85 16.48
C ASP A 408 -14.71 -13.55 17.71
N TYR A 409 -16.03 -13.44 17.56
CA TYR A 409 -16.98 -13.28 18.67
C TYR A 409 -18.14 -14.24 18.56
N GLU A 410 -18.80 -14.49 19.70
CA GLU A 410 -20.03 -15.26 19.75
C GLU A 410 -21.19 -14.49 19.08
N PRO A 411 -22.23 -15.20 18.57
CA PRO A 411 -23.37 -14.60 17.87
C PRO A 411 -24.06 -13.47 18.63
N GLU A 412 -24.12 -13.55 19.95
CA GLU A 412 -24.76 -12.55 20.83
C GLU A 412 -24.03 -11.20 20.78
N ILE A 413 -22.71 -11.21 20.55
CA ILE A 413 -21.92 -9.98 20.40
C ILE A 413 -21.93 -9.53 18.95
N LEU A 414 -21.75 -10.45 17.99
CA LEU A 414 -21.78 -10.13 16.55
C LEU A 414 -23.10 -9.44 16.14
N SER A 415 -24.23 -9.84 16.73
CA SER A 415 -25.53 -9.25 16.42
C SER A 415 -25.69 -7.78 16.85
N GLN A 416 -24.82 -7.28 17.72
CA GLN A 416 -24.85 -5.89 18.22
C GLN A 416 -24.09 -4.91 17.31
N PHE A 417 -23.25 -5.41 16.43
CA PHE A 417 -22.59 -4.57 15.43
C PHE A 417 -23.53 -4.20 14.28
N ASP A 418 -23.34 -3.02 13.73
CA ASP A 418 -24.01 -2.59 12.50
C ASP A 418 -23.31 -3.17 11.27
N LEU A 419 -21.99 -3.29 11.32
CA LEU A 419 -21.11 -3.71 10.24
C LEU A 419 -20.02 -4.65 10.79
N VAL A 420 -19.79 -5.78 10.12
CA VAL A 420 -18.68 -6.69 10.39
C VAL A 420 -17.81 -6.81 9.13
N VAL A 421 -16.58 -6.35 9.25
CA VAL A 421 -15.51 -6.59 8.26
C VAL A 421 -14.79 -7.88 8.67
N ALA A 422 -14.85 -8.91 7.86
CA ALA A 422 -14.20 -10.19 8.13
C ALA A 422 -12.84 -10.26 7.43
N SER A 423 -11.75 -10.39 8.18
CA SER A 423 -10.38 -10.28 7.68
C SER A 423 -9.46 -11.40 8.18
N VAL A 424 -8.45 -11.74 7.39
CA VAL A 424 -7.42 -12.74 7.75
C VAL A 424 -6.12 -12.05 8.13
N HIS A 425 -5.72 -12.15 9.41
CA HIS A 425 -4.46 -11.57 9.90
C HIS A 425 -3.42 -12.61 10.33
N SER A 426 -3.81 -13.87 10.47
CA SER A 426 -2.93 -14.94 10.94
C SER A 426 -2.83 -16.08 9.94
N ASN A 427 -1.73 -16.85 10.00
CA ASN A 427 -1.52 -18.03 9.15
C ASN A 427 -1.58 -17.73 7.64
N LEU A 428 -1.04 -16.59 7.21
CA LEU A 428 -1.06 -16.13 5.81
C LEU A 428 -0.34 -17.09 4.84
N GLY A 429 0.54 -17.98 5.32
CA GLY A 429 1.24 -18.99 4.52
C GLY A 429 0.43 -20.27 4.29
N MET A 430 -0.91 -20.19 4.17
CA MET A 430 -1.78 -21.33 3.95
C MET A 430 -1.88 -21.76 2.48
N THR A 431 -2.30 -23.01 2.24
CA THR A 431 -2.61 -23.49 0.88
C THR A 431 -3.91 -22.88 0.38
N GLU A 432 -4.11 -22.89 -0.95
CA GLU A 432 -5.36 -22.44 -1.57
C GLU A 432 -6.60 -23.14 -0.98
N GLU A 433 -6.54 -24.46 -0.84
CA GLU A 433 -7.63 -25.24 -0.23
C GLU A 433 -8.00 -24.72 1.16
N LYS A 434 -6.99 -24.46 2.00
CA LYS A 434 -7.19 -23.94 3.35
C LYS A 434 -7.71 -22.50 3.35
N ALA A 435 -7.20 -21.66 2.46
CA ALA A 435 -7.69 -20.30 2.28
C ALA A 435 -9.15 -20.28 1.85
N MET A 436 -9.49 -21.07 0.83
CA MET A 436 -10.87 -21.20 0.35
C MET A 436 -11.83 -21.70 1.43
N GLN A 437 -11.48 -22.77 2.15
CA GLN A 437 -12.31 -23.28 3.25
C GLN A 437 -12.57 -22.20 4.29
N ARG A 438 -11.54 -21.47 4.70
CA ARG A 438 -11.56 -20.43 5.73
C ARG A 438 -12.42 -19.24 5.32
N LEU A 439 -12.21 -18.73 4.09
CA LEU A 439 -12.94 -17.58 3.56
C LEU A 439 -14.41 -17.89 3.27
N LEU A 440 -14.71 -19.05 2.67
CA LEU A 440 -16.08 -19.43 2.37
C LEU A 440 -16.91 -19.56 3.65
N ALA A 441 -16.38 -20.19 4.72
CA ALA A 441 -17.06 -20.27 6.00
C ALA A 441 -17.35 -18.87 6.59
N ALA A 442 -16.41 -17.93 6.49
CA ALA A 442 -16.62 -16.56 6.96
C ALA A 442 -17.63 -15.78 6.10
N ILE A 443 -17.64 -15.98 4.77
CA ILE A 443 -18.62 -15.36 3.87
C ILE A 443 -20.04 -15.90 4.13
N GLU A 444 -20.17 -17.19 4.45
CA GLU A 444 -21.44 -17.83 4.77
C GLU A 444 -21.96 -17.45 6.17
N ASN A 445 -21.13 -16.84 7.00
CA ASN A 445 -21.56 -16.36 8.31
C ASN A 445 -22.56 -15.20 8.16
N PRO A 446 -23.78 -15.27 8.78
CA PRO A 446 -24.83 -14.29 8.58
C PRO A 446 -24.47 -12.88 9.06
N TYR A 447 -23.47 -12.74 9.92
CA TYR A 447 -23.02 -11.45 10.45
C TYR A 447 -21.97 -10.76 9.56
N THR A 448 -21.32 -11.48 8.65
CA THR A 448 -20.32 -10.90 7.75
C THR A 448 -20.98 -9.91 6.80
N THR A 449 -20.62 -8.64 6.88
CA THR A 449 -21.11 -7.60 5.97
C THR A 449 -20.15 -7.34 4.82
N LEU A 450 -18.86 -7.35 5.11
CA LEU A 450 -17.79 -7.01 4.19
C LEU A 450 -16.63 -8.00 4.34
N LEU A 451 -16.14 -8.54 3.25
CA LEU A 451 -14.89 -9.30 3.22
C LEU A 451 -13.71 -8.31 3.08
N GLY A 452 -12.94 -8.13 4.15
CA GLY A 452 -11.81 -7.22 4.23
C GLY A 452 -10.58 -7.77 3.51
N HIS A 453 -9.83 -6.92 2.80
CA HIS A 453 -8.56 -7.20 2.09
C HIS A 453 -8.33 -8.69 1.78
N PRO A 454 -9.09 -9.25 0.81
CA PRO A 454 -9.35 -10.70 0.68
C PRO A 454 -8.13 -11.58 0.44
N THR A 455 -7.01 -11.05 -0.02
CA THR A 455 -5.78 -11.84 -0.25
C THR A 455 -4.72 -11.63 0.82
N GLY A 456 -4.81 -10.57 1.61
CA GLY A 456 -3.78 -10.15 2.56
C GLY A 456 -2.45 -9.76 1.89
N ARG A 457 -2.46 -9.43 0.60
CA ARG A 457 -1.26 -8.98 -0.12
C ARG A 457 -0.73 -7.65 0.41
N LEU A 458 0.57 -7.44 0.23
CA LEU A 458 1.23 -6.13 0.32
C LEU A 458 2.09 -5.97 -0.92
N LEU A 459 1.77 -5.02 -1.76
CA LEU A 459 2.47 -4.76 -3.02
C LEU A 459 3.97 -4.55 -2.76
N LEU A 460 4.81 -5.18 -3.56
CA LEU A 460 6.27 -5.15 -3.47
C LEU A 460 6.88 -5.69 -2.15
N MET A 461 6.05 -6.20 -1.21
CA MET A 461 6.49 -6.69 0.09
C MET A 461 6.05 -8.12 0.41
N ARG A 462 4.83 -8.51 0.01
CA ARG A 462 4.27 -9.83 0.30
C ARG A 462 3.20 -10.20 -0.71
N GLU A 463 3.35 -11.35 -1.34
CA GLU A 463 2.26 -11.95 -2.10
C GLU A 463 1.08 -12.27 -1.18
N GLY A 464 -0.13 -12.18 -1.73
CA GLY A 464 -1.32 -12.69 -1.07
C GLY A 464 -1.29 -14.22 -0.95
N TYR A 465 -2.04 -14.78 -0.02
CA TYR A 465 -2.26 -16.22 -0.02
C TYR A 465 -3.07 -16.62 -1.26
N PRO A 466 -2.81 -17.84 -1.81
CA PRO A 466 -3.50 -18.28 -3.02
C PRO A 466 -4.99 -18.51 -2.76
N LEU A 467 -5.84 -18.05 -3.67
CA LEU A 467 -7.29 -18.27 -3.64
C LEU A 467 -7.89 -18.21 -5.06
N ASP A 468 -9.05 -18.83 -5.24
CA ASP A 468 -9.89 -18.70 -6.43
C ASP A 468 -10.81 -17.47 -6.28
N HIS A 469 -10.38 -16.34 -6.86
CA HIS A 469 -11.11 -15.08 -6.77
C HIS A 469 -12.53 -15.18 -7.32
N HIS A 470 -12.76 -15.94 -8.39
CA HIS A 470 -14.09 -16.08 -8.96
C HIS A 470 -15.04 -16.80 -8.02
N LYS A 471 -14.60 -17.89 -7.37
CA LYS A 471 -15.41 -18.59 -6.37
C LYS A 471 -15.69 -17.74 -5.14
N ILE A 472 -14.72 -16.94 -4.68
CA ILE A 472 -14.93 -16.01 -3.57
C ILE A 472 -15.97 -14.96 -3.94
N ILE A 473 -15.88 -14.35 -5.12
CA ILE A 473 -16.86 -13.38 -5.61
C ILE A 473 -18.26 -14.02 -5.77
N ASP A 474 -18.34 -15.23 -6.33
CA ASP A 474 -19.60 -15.97 -6.44
C ASP A 474 -20.23 -16.25 -5.06
N ALA A 475 -19.41 -16.61 -4.07
CA ALA A 475 -19.87 -16.81 -2.69
C ALA A 475 -20.37 -15.51 -2.05
N CYS A 476 -19.65 -14.41 -2.26
CA CYS A 476 -20.08 -13.08 -1.81
C CYS A 476 -21.41 -12.67 -2.45
N ALA A 477 -21.59 -12.90 -3.75
CA ALA A 477 -22.85 -12.65 -4.45
C ALA A 477 -24.01 -13.48 -3.86
N ALA A 478 -23.78 -14.79 -3.60
CA ALA A 478 -24.79 -15.70 -3.06
C ALA A 478 -25.22 -15.33 -1.63
N ASN A 479 -24.30 -14.79 -0.82
CA ASN A 479 -24.54 -14.43 0.58
C ASN A 479 -24.79 -12.91 0.77
N GLY A 480 -24.78 -12.12 -0.29
CA GLY A 480 -24.95 -10.66 -0.25
C GLY A 480 -23.83 -9.96 0.52
N VAL A 481 -22.64 -10.52 0.61
CA VAL A 481 -21.46 -9.93 1.25
C VAL A 481 -20.79 -8.99 0.27
N ALA A 482 -20.46 -7.77 0.71
CA ALA A 482 -19.64 -6.85 -0.08
C ALA A 482 -18.16 -7.25 -0.02
N ILE A 483 -17.37 -6.79 -1.00
CA ILE A 483 -15.92 -7.05 -1.03
C ILE A 483 -15.19 -5.70 -0.87
N GLU A 484 -14.16 -5.70 -0.05
CA GLU A 484 -13.28 -4.55 0.10
C GLU A 484 -12.35 -4.41 -1.10
N LEU A 485 -12.25 -3.18 -1.60
CA LEU A 485 -11.07 -2.65 -2.24
C LEU A 485 -10.33 -1.84 -1.19
N ASN A 486 -9.42 -2.49 -0.45
CA ASN A 486 -8.58 -1.81 0.52
C ASN A 486 -7.72 -0.78 -0.22
N ALA A 487 -7.91 0.46 0.11
CA ALA A 487 -7.37 1.61 -0.62
C ALA A 487 -5.95 1.99 -0.19
N ASN A 488 -5.40 1.34 0.85
CA ASN A 488 -4.02 1.57 1.24
C ASN A 488 -3.11 1.32 0.04
N PRO A 489 -2.32 2.31 -0.41
CA PRO A 489 -1.56 2.24 -1.66
C PRO A 489 -0.44 1.17 -1.65
N TYR A 490 -0.10 0.65 -0.48
CA TYR A 490 0.81 -0.49 -0.33
C TYR A 490 0.09 -1.84 -0.42
N ARG A 491 -1.24 -1.85 -0.56
CA ARG A 491 -2.08 -3.06 -0.54
C ARG A 491 -2.95 -3.20 -1.80
N LEU A 492 -3.89 -2.27 -2.03
CA LEU A 492 -4.88 -2.23 -3.13
C LEU A 492 -5.53 -3.60 -3.37
N ASP A 493 -6.18 -4.13 -2.34
CA ASP A 493 -6.74 -5.47 -2.25
C ASP A 493 -8.26 -5.40 -1.99
N ILE A 494 -9.08 -5.86 -2.89
CA ILE A 494 -8.94 -6.82 -4.03
C ILE A 494 -8.18 -6.23 -5.21
N ASP A 495 -7.53 -7.11 -5.99
CA ASP A 495 -6.88 -6.71 -7.24
C ASP A 495 -7.91 -6.18 -8.25
N TRP A 496 -7.60 -5.05 -8.88
CA TRP A 496 -8.47 -4.38 -9.84
C TRP A 496 -8.95 -5.29 -10.99
N ARG A 497 -8.19 -6.32 -11.36
CA ARG A 497 -8.53 -7.26 -12.44
C ARG A 497 -9.77 -8.09 -12.15
N TYR A 498 -10.19 -8.18 -10.90
CA TYR A 498 -11.37 -8.94 -10.47
C TYR A 498 -12.59 -8.06 -10.19
N ILE A 499 -12.44 -6.74 -10.20
CA ILE A 499 -13.54 -5.79 -9.96
C ILE A 499 -14.64 -5.93 -11.02
N ASP A 500 -14.27 -6.04 -12.31
CA ASP A 500 -15.22 -6.29 -13.39
C ASP A 500 -16.12 -7.49 -13.13
N TYR A 501 -15.53 -8.60 -12.64
CA TYR A 501 -16.29 -9.80 -12.33
C TYR A 501 -17.20 -9.62 -11.11
N ALA A 502 -16.73 -8.94 -10.07
CA ALA A 502 -17.55 -8.60 -8.91
C ALA A 502 -18.79 -7.79 -9.33
N MET A 503 -18.61 -6.82 -10.21
CA MET A 503 -19.72 -6.01 -10.75
C MET A 503 -20.67 -6.82 -11.62
N GLU A 504 -20.14 -7.75 -12.42
CA GLU A 504 -20.94 -8.69 -13.22
C GLU A 504 -21.87 -9.55 -12.36
N LYS A 505 -21.40 -9.94 -11.18
CA LYS A 505 -22.18 -10.72 -10.21
C LYS A 505 -23.07 -9.86 -9.30
N GLY A 506 -23.04 -8.52 -9.46
CA GLY A 506 -23.81 -7.61 -8.62
C GLY A 506 -23.29 -7.48 -7.19
N VAL A 507 -22.01 -7.83 -6.95
CA VAL A 507 -21.36 -7.66 -5.65
C VAL A 507 -20.98 -6.21 -5.46
N MET A 508 -21.40 -5.60 -4.34
CA MET A 508 -20.96 -4.26 -3.97
C MET A 508 -19.48 -4.28 -3.60
N VAL A 509 -18.73 -3.28 -4.07
CA VAL A 509 -17.33 -3.08 -3.69
C VAL A 509 -17.25 -1.87 -2.77
N SER A 510 -16.51 -1.97 -1.65
CA SER A 510 -16.29 -0.88 -0.71
C SER A 510 -14.86 -0.39 -0.81
N VAL A 511 -14.66 0.90 -1.10
CA VAL A 511 -13.33 1.54 -1.19
C VAL A 511 -12.96 2.04 0.20
N ASN A 512 -12.16 1.29 0.94
CA ASN A 512 -11.87 1.57 2.35
C ASN A 512 -10.38 1.82 2.58
N PRO A 513 -10.02 2.80 3.41
CA PRO A 513 -8.63 3.16 3.64
C PRO A 513 -7.89 2.21 4.60
N ASP A 514 -8.59 1.47 5.46
CA ASP A 514 -7.98 0.71 6.58
C ASP A 514 -7.07 1.63 7.41
N ALA A 515 -7.60 2.82 7.70
CA ALA A 515 -6.82 3.92 8.26
C ALA A 515 -6.59 3.74 9.75
N HIS A 516 -5.35 3.88 10.18
CA HIS A 516 -4.94 3.87 11.59
C HIS A 516 -4.69 5.29 12.13
N GLU A 517 -4.84 6.29 11.29
CA GLU A 517 -4.85 7.72 11.62
C GLU A 517 -5.76 8.47 10.65
N LYS A 518 -6.25 9.65 11.08
CA LYS A 518 -7.19 10.43 10.29
C LYS A 518 -6.66 10.80 8.89
N MET A 519 -5.36 11.09 8.75
CA MET A 519 -4.76 11.40 7.45
C MET A 519 -4.81 10.23 6.48
N GLY A 520 -4.87 8.99 6.97
CA GLY A 520 -5.02 7.79 6.15
C GLY A 520 -6.32 7.73 5.34
N TYR A 521 -7.32 8.58 5.62
CA TYR A 521 -8.53 8.65 4.78
C TYR A 521 -8.23 9.09 3.34
N TRP A 522 -7.16 9.84 3.11
CA TRP A 522 -6.71 10.21 1.77
C TRP A 522 -6.26 9.02 0.93
N ASP A 523 -5.95 7.89 1.54
CA ASP A 523 -5.63 6.64 0.81
C ASP A 523 -6.80 6.19 -0.07
N MET A 524 -8.05 6.55 0.27
CA MET A 524 -9.21 6.27 -0.59
C MET A 524 -9.06 6.83 -2.01
N HIS A 525 -8.23 7.85 -2.19
CA HIS A 525 -7.89 8.36 -3.53
C HIS A 525 -7.23 7.26 -4.39
N PHE A 526 -6.29 6.50 -3.83
CA PHE A 526 -5.63 5.40 -4.54
C PHE A 526 -6.58 4.22 -4.78
N GLY A 527 -7.47 3.95 -3.83
CA GLY A 527 -8.55 2.97 -4.02
C GLY A 527 -9.50 3.35 -5.17
N VAL A 528 -9.85 4.64 -5.29
CA VAL A 528 -10.65 5.14 -6.41
C VAL A 528 -9.91 4.97 -7.75
N LEU A 529 -8.61 5.30 -7.82
CA LEU A 529 -7.80 5.11 -9.04
C LEU A 529 -7.75 3.63 -9.45
N SER A 530 -7.50 2.72 -8.50
CA SER A 530 -7.50 1.27 -8.74
C SER A 530 -8.90 0.76 -9.10
N GLY A 531 -9.95 1.28 -8.45
CA GLY A 531 -11.34 1.01 -8.78
C GLY A 531 -11.71 1.41 -10.21
N GLN A 532 -11.34 2.63 -10.62
CA GLN A 532 -11.54 3.09 -12.01
C GLN A 532 -10.85 2.18 -13.02
N LYS A 533 -9.63 1.74 -12.71
CA LYS A 533 -8.86 0.80 -13.52
C LYS A 533 -9.60 -0.52 -13.70
N GLY A 534 -10.22 -1.05 -12.65
CA GLY A 534 -11.08 -2.23 -12.67
C GLY A 534 -12.49 -1.99 -13.23
N GLY A 535 -12.84 -0.77 -13.58
CA GLY A 535 -14.18 -0.42 -14.09
C GLY A 535 -15.25 -0.29 -13.00
N LEU A 536 -14.87 0.00 -11.76
CA LEU A 536 -15.80 0.17 -10.65
C LEU A 536 -16.78 1.30 -10.92
N GLN A 537 -18.07 0.98 -10.91
CA GLN A 537 -19.15 1.94 -11.08
C GLN A 537 -19.64 2.45 -9.73
N LYS A 538 -19.97 3.75 -9.66
CA LYS A 538 -20.50 4.35 -8.45
C LYS A 538 -21.79 3.68 -7.92
N SER A 539 -22.61 3.14 -8.81
CA SER A 539 -23.86 2.44 -8.45
C SER A 539 -23.63 1.10 -7.72
N LEU A 540 -22.44 0.51 -7.84
CA LEU A 540 -22.03 -0.72 -7.15
C LEU A 540 -20.89 -0.49 -6.15
N THR A 541 -20.68 0.78 -5.76
CA THR A 541 -19.74 1.13 -4.70
C THR A 541 -20.49 1.34 -3.39
N LEU A 542 -20.18 0.51 -2.38
CA LEU A 542 -20.95 0.47 -1.13
C LEU A 542 -20.91 1.79 -0.37
N ASN A 543 -19.73 2.38 -0.25
CA ASN A 543 -19.54 3.64 0.46
C ASN A 543 -19.76 4.90 -0.42
N ALA A 544 -20.29 4.72 -1.64
CA ALA A 544 -20.90 5.80 -2.43
C ALA A 544 -22.42 5.94 -2.17
N LEU A 545 -23.03 5.00 -1.47
CA LEU A 545 -24.41 5.14 -1.00
C LEU A 545 -24.50 6.31 -0.01
N ASN A 546 -25.57 7.13 -0.10
CA ASN A 546 -25.83 8.13 0.93
C ASN A 546 -26.23 7.45 2.26
N LEU A 547 -26.27 8.21 3.35
CA LEU A 547 -26.55 7.66 4.68
C LEU A 547 -27.83 6.79 4.71
N VAL A 548 -28.93 7.28 4.12
CA VAL A 548 -30.23 6.57 4.12
C VAL A 548 -30.16 5.27 3.30
N GLU A 549 -29.51 5.32 2.15
CA GLU A 549 -29.32 4.14 1.30
C GLU A 549 -28.44 3.10 1.99
N PHE A 550 -27.39 3.54 2.70
CA PHE A 550 -26.50 2.64 3.44
C PHE A 550 -27.21 2.00 4.65
N GLU A 551 -27.98 2.76 5.43
CA GLU A 551 -28.84 2.22 6.50
C GLU A 551 -29.82 1.17 5.96
N ASN A 552 -30.45 1.43 4.81
CA ASN A 552 -31.34 0.47 4.15
C ASN A 552 -30.60 -0.79 3.67
N TYR A 553 -29.37 -0.64 3.19
CA TYR A 553 -28.53 -1.79 2.83
C TYR A 553 -28.24 -2.68 4.05
N LEU A 554 -27.82 -2.09 5.18
CA LEU A 554 -27.56 -2.84 6.42
C LEU A 554 -28.84 -3.50 6.98
N ALA A 555 -29.98 -2.80 6.96
CA ALA A 555 -31.25 -3.33 7.44
C ALA A 555 -31.76 -4.55 6.64
N LYS A 556 -31.46 -4.62 5.35
CA LYS A 556 -31.82 -5.79 4.51
C LYS A 556 -30.99 -7.02 4.87
N ARG A 557 -29.78 -6.85 5.38
CA ARG A 557 -28.90 -7.95 5.76
C ARG A 557 -29.24 -8.54 7.13
N LYS A 558 -29.74 -7.71 8.06
CA LYS A 558 -30.14 -8.17 9.43
C LYS A 558 -31.45 -8.95 9.44
N LYS A 559 -32.09 -9.16 8.28
CA LYS A 559 -33.31 -10.00 8.14
C LYS A 559 -32.99 -11.42 7.74
#